data_7c7aef118a96a50a884b354a46d922c7
#
_entry.id   7c7aef118a96a50a884b354a46d922c7
#
_cell.length_a   1.000
_cell.length_b   1.000
_cell.length_c   1.000
_cell.angle_alpha   90.00
_cell.angle_beta   90.00
_cell.angle_gamma   90.00
#
_symmetry.space_group_name_H-M   'P 1'
#
loop_
_entity.id
_entity.type
_entity.pdbx_description
1 polymer ?
#
loop_
_entity_poly.entity_id
_entity_poly.type
_entity_poly.pdbx_seq_one_letter_code
_entity_poly.pdbx_strand_id
1 'polypeptide(L)'
;MIRKFVPEDREDYIRFSTEFYNSSVVDKPVPREHFEQGFDEMMRSDVYVQGYMLVCDGNNVGYCVTMKTYSVEAGGITIWIDELFVLEEYRSKGLGRELFKYIEENGDKKPVSYTHLTLP
;
A
#
# COMPACT_ATOMS: atom_id res chain seq x y z
N MET A 1 -14.27 1.22 -0.06
CA MET A 1 -13.99 -0.17 -0.45
C MET A 1 -12.49 -0.36 -0.69
N ILE A 2 -11.97 -1.49 -0.29
CA ILE A 2 -10.56 -1.82 -0.48
C ILE A 2 -10.48 -3.04 -1.40
N ARG A 3 -9.55 -3.03 -2.33
CA ARG A 3 -9.31 -4.18 -3.20
C ARG A 3 -7.85 -4.24 -3.61
N LYS A 4 -7.39 -5.41 -4.03
CA LYS A 4 -6.03 -5.56 -4.53
C LYS A 4 -5.89 -4.81 -5.86
N PHE A 5 -4.66 -4.40 -6.18
CA PHE A 5 -4.37 -3.76 -7.45
C PHE A 5 -4.71 -4.70 -8.63
N VAL A 6 -5.21 -4.09 -9.69
CA VAL A 6 -5.37 -4.73 -11.00
C VAL A 6 -4.55 -3.95 -12.01
N PRO A 7 -4.25 -4.53 -13.19
CA PRO A 7 -3.40 -3.83 -14.17
C PRO A 7 -3.86 -2.44 -14.54
N GLU A 8 -5.17 -2.20 -14.53
CA GLU A 8 -5.75 -0.89 -14.85
C GLU A 8 -5.41 0.19 -13.82
N ASP A 9 -4.91 -0.20 -12.65
CA ASP A 9 -4.56 0.77 -11.60
C ASP A 9 -3.20 1.41 -11.81
N ARG A 10 -2.44 1.00 -12.82
CA ARG A 10 -1.07 1.45 -13.03
C ARG A 10 -0.91 2.97 -13.01
N GLU A 11 -1.71 3.67 -13.79
CA GLU A 11 -1.57 5.13 -13.90
C GLU A 11 -1.97 5.83 -12.60
N ASP A 12 -3.02 5.38 -11.94
CA ASP A 12 -3.42 5.96 -10.67
C ASP A 12 -2.37 5.72 -9.60
N TYR A 13 -1.81 4.51 -9.54
CA TYR A 13 -0.74 4.22 -8.59
C TYR A 13 0.47 5.13 -8.83
N ILE A 14 0.89 5.28 -10.08
CA ILE A 14 2.05 6.12 -10.40
C ILE A 14 1.78 7.57 -10.01
N ARG A 15 0.58 8.07 -10.31
CA ARG A 15 0.19 9.43 -9.95
C ARG A 15 0.18 9.61 -8.43
N PHE A 16 -0.44 8.69 -7.70
CA PHE A 16 -0.53 8.77 -6.25
C PHE A 16 0.83 8.63 -5.59
N SER A 17 1.66 7.69 -6.05
CA SER A 17 2.98 7.49 -5.47
C SER A 17 3.90 8.66 -5.76
N THR A 18 3.78 9.27 -6.92
CA THR A 18 4.53 10.48 -7.23
C THR A 18 4.17 11.59 -6.25
N GLU A 19 2.88 11.78 -5.99
CA GLU A 19 2.45 12.79 -5.02
C GLU A 19 2.91 12.46 -3.61
N PHE A 20 2.82 11.18 -3.21
CA PHE A 20 3.27 10.75 -1.90
C PHE A 20 4.75 11.04 -1.68
N TYR A 21 5.58 10.69 -2.66
CA TYR A 21 7.03 10.85 -2.53
C TYR A 21 7.52 12.26 -2.80
N ASN A 22 6.67 13.13 -3.29
CA ASN A 22 6.98 14.56 -3.42
C ASN A 22 6.58 15.34 -2.18
N SER A 23 5.99 14.69 -1.19
CA SER A 23 5.65 15.34 0.06
C SER A 23 6.88 15.52 0.93
N SER A 24 6.75 16.30 2.01
CA SER A 24 7.86 16.63 2.91
C SER A 24 8.35 15.45 3.74
N VAL A 25 7.71 14.28 3.64
CA VAL A 25 8.11 13.10 4.41
C VAL A 25 9.28 12.33 3.78
N VAL A 26 9.69 12.71 2.57
CA VAL A 26 10.77 12.02 1.86
C VAL A 26 11.87 13.01 1.52
N ASP A 27 13.11 12.67 1.89
CA ASP A 27 14.25 13.55 1.67
C ASP A 27 14.76 13.59 0.24
N LYS A 28 14.53 12.53 -0.53
CA LYS A 28 15.05 12.42 -1.88
C LYS A 28 13.96 12.02 -2.85
N PRO A 29 13.95 12.59 -4.06
CA PRO A 29 12.98 12.18 -5.07
C PRO A 29 13.22 10.72 -5.48
N VAL A 30 12.13 10.04 -5.75
CA VAL A 30 12.17 8.66 -6.24
C VAL A 30 11.93 8.72 -7.75
N PRO A 31 12.79 8.11 -8.57
CA PRO A 31 12.57 8.10 -10.02
C PRO A 31 11.28 7.38 -10.39
N ARG A 32 10.59 7.90 -11.39
CA ARG A 32 9.36 7.30 -11.88
C ARG A 32 9.53 5.81 -12.22
N GLU A 33 10.70 5.43 -12.71
CA GLU A 33 11.00 4.04 -13.04
C GLU A 33 10.82 3.09 -11.86
N HIS A 34 11.10 3.56 -10.65
CA HIS A 34 10.92 2.74 -9.45
C HIS A 34 9.45 2.44 -9.21
N PHE A 35 8.57 3.39 -9.50
CA PHE A 35 7.13 3.15 -9.36
C PHE A 35 6.65 2.16 -10.42
N GLU A 36 7.13 2.32 -11.64
CA GLU A 36 6.76 1.42 -12.73
C GLU A 36 7.23 0.00 -12.44
N GLN A 37 8.47 -0.15 -12.01
CA GLN A 37 9.03 -1.46 -11.65
C GLN A 37 8.33 -2.06 -10.44
N GLY A 38 8.00 -1.22 -9.46
CA GLY A 38 7.28 -1.66 -8.27
C GLY A 38 5.90 -2.20 -8.61
N PHE A 39 5.18 -1.48 -9.48
CA PHE A 39 3.87 -1.93 -9.91
C PHE A 39 3.97 -3.27 -10.66
N ASP A 40 4.96 -3.41 -11.54
CA ASP A 40 5.18 -4.66 -12.26
C ASP A 40 5.47 -5.81 -11.30
N GLU A 41 6.24 -5.55 -10.23
CA GLU A 41 6.52 -6.56 -9.23
C GLU A 41 5.24 -6.97 -8.48
N MET A 42 4.39 -6.01 -8.15
CA MET A 42 3.11 -6.30 -7.49
C MET A 42 2.18 -7.12 -8.37
N MET A 43 2.25 -6.91 -9.69
CA MET A 43 1.45 -7.71 -10.62
C MET A 43 2.04 -9.09 -10.84
N ARG A 44 3.37 -9.22 -10.73
CA ARG A 44 4.05 -10.48 -10.91
C ARG A 44 3.79 -11.45 -9.75
N SER A 45 3.82 -10.96 -8.53
CA SER A 45 3.75 -11.81 -7.35
C SER A 45 3.51 -10.97 -6.09
N ASP A 46 2.91 -11.59 -5.08
CA ASP A 46 2.74 -10.97 -3.76
C ASP A 46 3.81 -11.42 -2.76
N VAL A 47 4.86 -12.07 -3.24
CA VAL A 47 5.91 -12.60 -2.34
C VAL A 47 6.59 -11.48 -1.56
N TYR A 48 6.91 -10.37 -2.22
CA TYR A 48 7.60 -9.25 -1.56
C TYR A 48 6.66 -8.10 -1.23
N VAL A 49 5.86 -7.69 -2.20
CA VAL A 49 5.03 -6.49 -2.09
C VAL A 49 3.62 -6.78 -2.58
N GLN A 50 2.66 -6.07 -1.99
CA GLN A 50 1.26 -6.16 -2.39
C GLN A 50 0.68 -4.75 -2.39
N GLY A 51 -0.05 -4.42 -3.45
CA GLY A 51 -0.74 -3.15 -3.54
C GLY A 51 -2.23 -3.30 -3.33
N TYR A 52 -2.81 -2.32 -2.65
CA TYR A 52 -4.25 -2.23 -2.43
C TYR A 52 -4.73 -0.86 -2.86
N MET A 53 -5.85 -0.83 -3.55
CA MET A 53 -6.47 0.43 -3.96
C MET A 53 -7.61 0.77 -3.01
N LEU A 54 -7.64 2.02 -2.57
CA LEU A 54 -8.71 2.55 -1.73
C LEU A 54 -9.71 3.24 -2.65
N VAL A 55 -10.95 2.78 -2.60
CA VAL A 55 -11.99 3.22 -3.52
C VAL A 55 -13.14 3.84 -2.73
N CYS A 56 -13.62 5.00 -3.18
CA CYS A 56 -14.73 5.68 -2.57
C CYS A 56 -15.66 6.20 -3.68
N ASP A 57 -16.93 5.81 -3.63
CA ASP A 57 -17.93 6.19 -4.63
C ASP A 57 -17.48 5.85 -6.06
N GLY A 58 -16.84 4.69 -6.21
CA GLY A 58 -16.38 4.21 -7.52
C GLY A 58 -15.09 4.84 -8.01
N ASN A 59 -14.47 5.72 -7.22
CA ASN A 59 -13.24 6.41 -7.61
C ASN A 59 -12.05 5.92 -6.77
N ASN A 60 -10.91 5.78 -7.40
CA ASN A 60 -9.67 5.49 -6.70
C ASN A 60 -9.23 6.75 -5.96
N VAL A 61 -9.12 6.68 -4.64
CA VAL A 61 -8.83 7.85 -3.80
C VAL A 61 -7.57 7.69 -2.96
N GLY A 62 -6.91 6.55 -3.06
CA GLY A 62 -5.68 6.32 -2.32
C GLY A 62 -5.17 4.92 -2.56
N TYR A 63 -4.03 4.63 -1.98
CA TYR A 63 -3.44 3.29 -2.11
C TYR A 63 -2.63 2.93 -0.88
N CYS A 64 -2.34 1.64 -0.78
CA CYS A 64 -1.46 1.11 0.24
C CYS A 64 -0.52 0.10 -0.40
N VAL A 65 0.74 0.14 -0.01
CA VAL A 65 1.70 -0.90 -0.36
C VAL A 65 2.16 -1.57 0.92
N THR A 66 2.05 -2.89 0.94
CA THR A 66 2.56 -3.68 2.06
C THR A 66 3.75 -4.49 1.59
N MET A 67 4.64 -4.81 2.51
CA MET A 67 5.73 -5.74 2.25
C MET A 67 5.77 -6.79 3.35
N LYS A 68 6.34 -7.95 3.03
CA LYS A 68 6.40 -9.08 3.95
C LYS A 68 7.84 -9.36 4.33
N THR A 69 8.05 -9.65 5.60
CA THR A 69 9.32 -10.15 6.09
C THR A 69 9.06 -11.35 6.99
N TYR A 70 10.07 -12.19 7.17
CA TYR A 70 9.97 -13.26 8.16
C TYR A 70 10.65 -12.78 9.44
N SER A 71 9.92 -12.83 10.54
CA SER A 71 10.46 -12.44 11.84
C SER A 71 10.78 -13.67 12.67
N VAL A 72 12.06 -13.88 12.94
CA VAL A 72 12.47 -14.99 13.82
C VAL A 72 11.95 -14.76 15.23
N GLU A 73 12.00 -13.52 15.70
CA GLU A 73 11.53 -13.17 17.03
C GLU A 73 10.04 -13.43 17.19
N ALA A 74 9.24 -13.04 16.21
CA ALA A 74 7.80 -13.24 16.26
C ALA A 74 7.39 -14.66 15.87
N GLY A 75 8.28 -15.41 15.24
CA GLY A 75 8.01 -16.78 14.84
C GLY A 75 7.21 -16.93 13.56
N GLY A 76 7.25 -15.94 12.67
CA GLY A 76 6.51 -16.03 11.43
C GLY A 76 6.58 -14.76 10.60
N ILE A 77 5.60 -14.61 9.72
CA ILE A 77 5.57 -13.49 8.79
C ILE A 77 5.07 -12.22 9.45
N THR A 78 5.77 -11.11 9.20
CA THR A 78 5.34 -9.78 9.59
C THR A 78 4.95 -9.02 8.33
N ILE A 79 3.81 -8.36 8.37
CA ILE A 79 3.36 -7.48 7.30
C ILE A 79 3.65 -6.04 7.70
N TRP A 80 4.37 -5.35 6.83
CA TRP A 80 4.71 -3.94 7.03
C TRP A 80 3.84 -3.11 6.10
N ILE A 81 3.24 -2.08 6.64
CA ILE A 81 2.58 -1.08 5.81
C ILE A 81 3.65 -0.06 5.44
N ASP A 82 4.14 -0.19 4.20
CA ASP A 82 5.26 0.60 3.72
C ASP A 82 4.81 1.97 3.23
N GLU A 83 3.67 2.02 2.55
CA GLU A 83 3.12 3.27 2.02
C GLU A 83 1.62 3.27 2.22
N LEU A 84 1.10 4.39 2.67
CA LEU A 84 -0.34 4.62 2.75
C LEU A 84 -0.61 6.06 2.34
N PHE A 85 -1.35 6.24 1.27
CA PHE A 85 -1.68 7.55 0.73
C PHE A 85 -3.18 7.65 0.51
N VAL A 86 -3.75 8.78 0.90
CA VAL A 86 -5.15 9.08 0.65
C VAL A 86 -5.23 10.53 0.17
N LEU A 87 -6.00 10.77 -0.88
CA LEU A 87 -6.26 12.14 -1.33
C LEU A 87 -6.84 12.95 -0.18
N GLU A 88 -6.44 14.22 -0.11
CA GLU A 88 -6.76 15.07 1.03
C GLU A 88 -8.26 15.11 1.35
N GLU A 89 -9.10 15.22 0.33
CA GLU A 89 -10.56 15.30 0.50
C GLU A 89 -11.16 14.05 1.14
N TYR A 90 -10.45 12.94 1.10
CA TYR A 90 -10.95 11.66 1.59
C TYR A 90 -10.29 11.21 2.88
N ARG A 91 -9.43 12.05 3.45
CA ARG A 91 -8.77 11.75 4.73
C ARG A 91 -9.76 11.88 5.88
N SER A 92 -9.47 11.20 6.97
CA SER A 92 -10.30 11.21 8.20
C SER A 92 -11.70 10.67 7.98
N LYS A 93 -11.88 9.77 7.03
CA LYS A 93 -13.16 9.12 6.73
C LYS A 93 -13.15 7.62 7.03
N GLY A 94 -12.18 7.16 7.80
CA GLY A 94 -12.11 5.77 8.22
C GLY A 94 -11.53 4.81 7.20
N LEU A 95 -10.93 5.31 6.11
CA LEU A 95 -10.36 4.43 5.09
C LEU A 95 -9.18 3.61 5.61
N GLY A 96 -8.35 4.19 6.47
CA GLY A 96 -7.23 3.45 7.06
C GLY A 96 -7.69 2.28 7.90
N ARG A 97 -8.75 2.49 8.69
CA ARG A 97 -9.34 1.43 9.52
C ARG A 97 -9.94 0.35 8.63
N GLU A 98 -10.63 0.74 7.58
CA GLU A 98 -11.21 -0.19 6.62
C GLU A 98 -10.11 -1.02 5.95
N LEU A 99 -8.99 -0.39 5.62
CA LEU A 99 -7.83 -1.06 5.03
C LEU A 99 -7.26 -2.13 5.96
N PHE A 100 -7.02 -1.79 7.23
CA PHE A 100 -6.50 -2.76 8.19
C PHE A 100 -7.44 -3.95 8.33
N LYS A 101 -8.73 -3.69 8.41
CA LYS A 101 -9.71 -4.76 8.52
C LYS A 101 -9.68 -5.66 7.28
N TYR A 102 -9.58 -5.06 6.10
CA TYR A 102 -9.50 -5.82 4.86
C TYR A 102 -8.25 -6.71 4.83
N ILE A 103 -7.11 -6.17 5.22
CA ILE A 103 -5.86 -6.93 5.23
C ILE A 103 -5.95 -8.11 6.19
N GLU A 104 -6.54 -7.91 7.37
CA GLU A 104 -6.71 -9.00 8.33
C GLU A 104 -7.63 -10.08 7.81
N GLU A 105 -8.71 -9.72 7.12
CA GLU A 105 -9.71 -10.68 6.64
C GLU A 105 -9.33 -11.35 5.33
N ASN A 106 -8.60 -10.64 4.45
CA ASN A 106 -8.38 -11.08 3.08
C ASN A 106 -6.91 -11.21 2.70
N GLY A 107 -6.01 -10.92 3.62
CA GLY A 107 -4.58 -11.05 3.36
C GLY A 107 -4.18 -12.51 3.32
N ASP A 108 -3.05 -12.76 2.68
CA ASP A 108 -2.49 -14.08 2.64
C ASP A 108 -2.13 -14.54 4.03
N LYS A 109 -2.51 -15.75 4.33
CA LYS A 109 -2.06 -16.52 5.49
C LYS A 109 -1.70 -15.68 6.70
N LYS A 110 -2.30 -16.02 7.79
CA LYS A 110 -2.13 -15.39 9.11
C LYS A 110 -0.76 -14.78 9.34
N PRO A 111 -0.57 -13.48 9.11
CA PRO A 111 0.63 -12.83 9.60
C PRO A 111 0.60 -12.89 11.12
N VAL A 112 1.78 -13.03 11.73
CA VAL A 112 1.86 -13.04 13.18
C VAL A 112 1.92 -11.63 13.75
N SER A 113 2.20 -10.65 12.92
CA SER A 113 2.19 -9.24 13.35
C SER A 113 1.99 -8.31 12.18
N TYR A 114 1.50 -7.10 12.49
CA TYR A 114 1.37 -6.00 11.55
C TYR A 114 2.15 -4.82 12.10
N THR A 115 2.91 -4.17 11.24
CA THR A 115 3.66 -2.98 11.63
C THR A 115 3.59 -2.00 10.47
N HIS A 116 3.55 -0.71 10.79
CA HIS A 116 3.64 0.30 9.75
C HIS A 116 4.77 1.27 10.09
N LEU A 117 5.45 1.69 9.03
CA LEU A 117 6.45 2.72 9.12
C LEU A 117 5.73 4.06 9.10
N THR A 118 6.48 5.13 9.23
CA THR A 118 5.97 6.48 9.34
C THR A 118 4.82 6.76 8.38
N LEU A 119 3.68 7.17 8.93
CA LEU A 119 2.56 7.66 8.13
C LEU A 119 2.54 9.17 8.18
N PRO A 120 2.38 9.83 7.06
CA PRO A 120 2.24 11.28 7.05
C PRO A 120 0.93 11.74 7.68
#